data_9580d4996984066da6a33619925e0062
#
_entry.id   9580d4996984066da6a33619925e0062
#
_cell.length_a   1.000
_cell.length_b   1.000
_cell.length_c   1.000
_cell.angle_alpha   90.00
_cell.angle_beta   90.00
_cell.angle_gamma   90.00
#
_symmetry.space_group_name_H-M   'P 1'
#
loop_
_entity.id
_entity.type
_entity.pdbx_description
1 polymer ?
#
loop_
_entity_poly.entity_id
_entity_poly.type
_entity_poly.pdbx_seq_one_letter_code
_entity_poly.pdbx_strand_id
1 'polypeptide(L)'
;VEFQPEFADPGYNSEIMSNDIKRIVATDCGSTTTKAILIERNPQGQYRLVARGEAPTTVERPFEDVTVGVLNALTELEELTEATMPDGYTVGRRNLLKDGQVWRILKEGKEVMARGGELEASDMYVSTSSAGGGLQMMVAGVVKSMSAESAERAALGAGAILMDTLAVDDGRKDWQKVERLRQLRPDIILMSGGTDGGTKSHLVDMAEIIRRADPKPRFGDMKLPVIFAGNKEARPEVKEVLGSAIALKEVDNLRPQLEKENLDPARDEIHELFLEHVMQQAPGYSKLLEWASEEVMATPNAVGKLMKSYAEQEGINILGVDIGGATTDVFSVFEDPGQNRIYNRTVSANLGMSYSICNVLKEAGIDNIARWLPFEIDPSEVRNRLRNKMIRPTTIPHTYEDLLIEQAVSREALRLAFDHHKSLARTLEGTQKQRDMGELFTQTAGAETLIKMMALDMIIGSGGVLSHAPKRAQSALMMLDAYQPEGITMITVDSIFMMPHLGVLSEHFYQAAKEVFEYDCIVKCGHCISPVGPSKPGDVMVTVRGDGVNETVMHGQIKVIPCGRNEFKDLTIEPGKTLDVGAGKGKPVTQKLEGGTVGIMIDARGRPFILPTESGERVKKLREWLDAFGLPLP
;
A
#
# COMPACT_ATOMS: atom_id res chain seq x y z
N VAL A 1 13.49 42.28 -22.43
CA VAL A 1 13.82 41.07 -23.18
C VAL A 1 13.30 39.92 -22.35
N GLU A 2 12.13 39.42 -22.73
CA GLU A 2 11.43 38.31 -22.12
C GLU A 2 12.14 36.99 -22.50
N PHE A 3 12.52 36.19 -21.51
CA PHE A 3 12.89 34.79 -21.71
C PHE A 3 11.63 33.95 -21.57
N GLN A 4 11.15 33.39 -22.68
CA GLN A 4 10.24 32.25 -22.66
C GLN A 4 11.07 30.97 -22.48
N PRO A 5 10.71 30.03 -21.58
CA PRO A 5 11.29 28.70 -21.59
C PRO A 5 10.60 27.87 -22.68
N GLU A 6 11.37 27.39 -23.63
CA GLU A 6 10.95 26.35 -24.57
C GLU A 6 10.65 25.06 -23.79
N PHE A 7 9.40 24.61 -23.87
CA PHE A 7 9.01 23.30 -23.39
C PHE A 7 9.71 22.23 -24.23
N ALA A 8 10.62 21.48 -23.63
CA ALA A 8 11.21 20.29 -24.22
C ALA A 8 10.14 19.19 -24.29
N ASP A 9 10.04 18.57 -25.46
CA ASP A 9 9.16 17.45 -25.77
C ASP A 9 9.52 16.23 -24.88
N PRO A 10 8.59 15.69 -24.04
CA PRO A 10 8.91 14.60 -23.12
C PRO A 10 9.23 13.26 -23.83
N GLY A 11 9.01 13.15 -25.13
CA GLY A 11 9.18 11.88 -25.86
C GLY A 11 10.59 11.60 -26.38
N TYR A 12 11.51 12.56 -26.39
CA TYR A 12 12.81 12.40 -27.10
C TYR A 12 13.99 12.01 -26.19
N ASN A 13 13.86 12.13 -24.87
CA ASN A 13 14.97 11.87 -23.94
C ASN A 13 14.92 10.53 -23.18
N SER A 14 13.80 9.80 -23.18
CA SER A 14 13.67 8.60 -22.33
C SER A 14 14.41 7.36 -22.87
N GLU A 15 14.51 7.17 -24.19
CA GLU A 15 15.17 5.99 -24.76
C GLU A 15 16.72 6.08 -24.81
N ILE A 16 17.27 7.28 -24.88
CA ILE A 16 18.74 7.47 -24.95
C ILE A 16 19.36 7.39 -23.54
N MET A 17 18.65 7.84 -22.50
CA MET A 17 19.15 7.79 -21.11
C MET A 17 19.09 6.39 -20.48
N SER A 18 18.14 5.54 -20.86
CA SER A 18 17.93 4.22 -20.23
C SER A 18 19.06 3.21 -20.49
N ASN A 19 19.78 3.32 -21.60
CA ASN A 19 20.84 2.38 -21.94
C ASN A 19 22.17 2.62 -21.21
N ASP A 20 22.38 3.79 -20.63
CA ASP A 20 23.62 4.18 -19.97
C ASP A 20 23.59 3.94 -18.44
N ILE A 21 22.40 3.80 -17.85
CA ILE A 21 22.27 3.53 -16.41
C ILE A 21 22.56 2.05 -16.15
N LYS A 22 23.63 1.77 -15.40
CA LYS A 22 24.05 0.40 -15.06
C LYS A 22 23.93 0.11 -13.58
N ARG A 23 24.03 1.15 -12.74
CA ARG A 23 24.04 1.02 -11.28
C ARG A 23 23.11 2.04 -10.66
N ILE A 24 22.14 1.55 -9.89
CA ILE A 24 21.15 2.34 -9.21
C ILE A 24 21.28 2.08 -7.71
N VAL A 25 21.37 3.15 -6.94
CA VAL A 25 21.26 3.12 -5.49
C VAL A 25 19.92 3.70 -5.09
N ALA A 26 19.20 3.03 -4.22
CA ALA A 26 17.95 3.55 -3.69
C ALA A 26 17.90 3.41 -2.18
N THR A 27 17.37 4.44 -1.49
CA THR A 27 17.19 4.42 -0.03
C THR A 27 15.75 4.67 0.37
N ASP A 28 15.34 4.12 1.51
CA ASP A 28 14.07 4.40 2.17
C ASP A 28 14.33 4.81 3.63
N CYS A 29 14.09 6.06 3.93
CA CYS A 29 14.23 6.60 5.29
C CYS A 29 12.94 6.34 6.07
N GLY A 30 12.85 5.16 6.71
CA GLY A 30 11.73 4.82 7.58
C GLY A 30 11.76 5.58 8.91
N SER A 31 10.70 5.45 9.71
CA SER A 31 10.62 6.08 11.04
C SER A 31 11.63 5.52 12.06
N THR A 32 12.05 4.28 11.90
CA THR A 32 12.98 3.59 12.82
C THR A 32 14.24 3.09 12.12
N THR A 33 14.13 2.68 10.87
CA THR A 33 15.22 2.06 10.10
C THR A 33 15.29 2.69 8.73
N THR A 34 16.49 3.10 8.35
CA THR A 34 16.83 3.51 6.99
C THR A 34 17.39 2.29 6.24
N LYS A 35 16.86 2.03 5.06
CA LYS A 35 17.25 0.91 4.20
C LYS A 35 17.89 1.44 2.93
N ALA A 36 18.89 0.72 2.43
CA ALA A 36 19.56 1.01 1.17
C ALA A 36 19.62 -0.25 0.31
N ILE A 37 19.42 -0.12 -0.99
CA ILE A 37 19.57 -1.21 -1.95
C ILE A 37 20.47 -0.78 -3.10
N LEU A 38 21.20 -1.75 -3.62
CA LEU A 38 22.00 -1.63 -4.83
C LEU A 38 21.43 -2.52 -5.93
N ILE A 39 21.09 -1.91 -7.04
CA ILE A 39 20.60 -2.58 -8.26
C ILE A 39 21.68 -2.40 -9.34
N GLU A 40 22.08 -3.48 -10.00
CA GLU A 40 23.01 -3.42 -11.12
C GLU A 40 22.47 -4.19 -12.33
N ARG A 41 22.87 -3.73 -13.51
CA ARG A 41 22.58 -4.42 -14.76
C ARG A 41 23.61 -5.53 -14.95
N ASN A 42 23.15 -6.78 -14.98
CA ASN A 42 23.98 -7.95 -15.18
C ASN A 42 24.51 -8.05 -16.63
N PRO A 43 25.49 -8.95 -16.91
CA PRO A 43 26.01 -9.14 -18.28
C PRO A 43 24.96 -9.56 -19.31
N GLN A 44 23.82 -10.09 -18.88
CA GLN A 44 22.67 -10.46 -19.72
C GLN A 44 21.77 -9.25 -20.03
N GLY A 45 22.08 -8.08 -19.46
CA GLY A 45 21.34 -6.83 -19.66
C GLY A 45 20.15 -6.66 -18.75
N GLN A 46 19.96 -7.52 -17.74
CA GLN A 46 18.85 -7.47 -16.79
C GLN A 46 19.26 -6.76 -15.51
N TYR A 47 18.33 -6.01 -14.90
CA TYR A 47 18.53 -5.37 -13.59
C TYR A 47 18.21 -6.33 -12.46
N ARG A 48 19.14 -6.42 -11.51
CA ARG A 48 19.03 -7.34 -10.37
C ARG A 48 19.48 -6.65 -9.09
N LEU A 49 18.85 -7.02 -7.98
CA LEU A 49 19.32 -6.64 -6.65
C LEU A 49 20.68 -7.30 -6.39
N VAL A 50 21.69 -6.47 -6.04
CA VAL A 50 23.04 -6.93 -5.68
C VAL A 50 23.19 -7.10 -4.19
N ALA A 51 22.79 -6.08 -3.44
CA ALA A 51 22.91 -6.06 -1.98
C ALA A 51 21.87 -5.13 -1.36
N ARG A 52 21.64 -5.32 -0.06
CA ARG A 52 20.78 -4.49 0.78
C ARG A 52 21.48 -4.20 2.10
N GLY A 53 21.53 -2.93 2.50
CA GLY A 53 22.02 -2.47 3.80
C GLY A 53 20.92 -1.83 4.63
N GLU A 54 21.05 -1.86 5.95
CA GLU A 54 20.12 -1.26 6.90
C GLU A 54 20.86 -0.53 8.02
N ALA A 55 20.34 0.61 8.45
CA ALA A 55 20.86 1.32 9.62
C ALA A 55 19.71 1.95 10.41
N PRO A 56 19.89 2.24 11.70
CA PRO A 56 18.93 3.04 12.45
C PRO A 56 18.71 4.40 11.78
N THR A 57 17.48 4.86 11.70
CA THR A 57 17.16 6.22 11.26
C THR A 57 17.62 7.22 12.31
N THR A 58 18.18 8.36 11.87
CA THR A 58 18.86 9.35 12.72
C THR A 58 18.19 10.73 12.70
N VAL A 59 16.94 10.80 12.30
CA VAL A 59 16.14 12.05 12.26
C VAL A 59 15.89 12.62 13.65
N GLU A 60 15.79 11.76 14.66
CA GLU A 60 15.55 12.15 16.05
C GLU A 60 16.87 12.34 16.82
N ARG A 61 16.76 12.91 18.05
CA ARG A 61 17.89 13.04 18.98
C ARG A 61 18.52 11.67 19.27
N PRO A 62 19.84 11.60 19.39
CA PRO A 62 20.82 12.70 19.51
C PRO A 62 21.37 13.22 18.19
N PHE A 63 21.09 12.61 17.06
CA PHE A 63 21.73 12.94 15.78
C PHE A 63 21.08 14.13 15.08
N GLU A 64 19.75 14.17 15.02
CA GLU A 64 18.97 15.21 14.34
C GLU A 64 19.49 15.47 12.91
N ASP A 65 19.83 14.40 12.16
CA ASP A 65 20.27 14.47 10.77
C ASP A 65 19.99 13.14 10.06
N VAL A 66 19.02 13.13 9.13
CA VAL A 66 18.62 11.93 8.38
C VAL A 66 19.75 11.35 7.55
N THR A 67 20.69 12.21 7.08
CA THR A 67 21.79 11.77 6.20
C THR A 67 22.77 10.85 6.90
N VAL A 68 22.91 10.94 8.22
CA VAL A 68 23.77 10.02 8.98
C VAL A 68 23.26 8.58 8.87
N GLY A 69 21.95 8.36 9.02
CA GLY A 69 21.35 7.04 8.85
C GLY A 69 21.47 6.53 7.41
N VAL A 70 21.31 7.41 6.42
CA VAL A 70 21.52 7.09 5.00
C VAL A 70 22.96 6.64 4.74
N LEU A 71 23.95 7.42 5.21
CA LEU A 71 25.36 7.07 5.03
C LEU A 71 25.73 5.76 5.73
N ASN A 72 25.19 5.51 6.92
CA ASN A 72 25.41 4.25 7.62
C ASN A 72 24.81 3.05 6.85
N ALA A 73 23.59 3.17 6.32
CA ALA A 73 22.97 2.12 5.51
C ALA A 73 23.75 1.87 4.20
N LEU A 74 24.29 2.93 3.58
CA LEU A 74 25.12 2.81 2.39
C LEU A 74 26.51 2.23 2.70
N THR A 75 27.08 2.50 3.87
CA THR A 75 28.34 1.88 4.32
C THR A 75 28.16 0.38 4.50
N GLU A 76 27.07 -0.05 5.15
CA GLU A 76 26.75 -1.47 5.26
C GLU A 76 26.52 -2.10 3.88
N LEU A 77 25.84 -1.38 2.99
CA LEU A 77 25.65 -1.82 1.61
C LEU A 77 26.98 -2.04 0.89
N GLU A 78 27.95 -1.13 1.02
CA GLU A 78 29.30 -1.29 0.47
C GLU A 78 30.01 -2.53 1.02
N GLU A 79 29.93 -2.75 2.33
CA GLU A 79 30.56 -3.90 3.00
C GLU A 79 29.95 -5.23 2.52
N LEU A 80 28.63 -5.29 2.32
CA LEU A 80 27.93 -6.48 1.83
C LEU A 80 28.21 -6.78 0.36
N THR A 81 28.67 -5.82 -0.44
CA THR A 81 29.04 -6.06 -1.85
C THR A 81 30.35 -6.81 -2.03
N GLU A 82 31.13 -7.04 -0.98
CA GLU A 82 32.32 -7.91 -1.02
C GLU A 82 31.96 -9.41 -1.05
N ALA A 83 30.69 -9.77 -0.88
CA ALA A 83 30.26 -11.15 -0.82
C ALA A 83 30.25 -11.81 -2.22
N THR A 84 30.60 -13.11 -2.24
CA THR A 84 30.52 -13.94 -3.45
C THR A 84 29.04 -14.27 -3.74
N MET A 85 28.56 -13.94 -4.92
CA MET A 85 27.22 -14.28 -5.38
C MET A 85 27.03 -15.79 -5.52
N PRO A 86 25.78 -16.33 -5.41
CA PRO A 86 25.53 -17.77 -5.46
C PRO A 86 25.98 -18.48 -6.74
N ASP A 87 26.16 -17.76 -7.84
CA ASP A 87 26.66 -18.24 -9.13
C ASP A 87 28.19 -18.23 -9.25
N GLY A 88 28.90 -17.90 -8.16
CA GLY A 88 30.37 -17.83 -8.11
C GLY A 88 30.95 -16.51 -8.63
N TYR A 89 30.12 -15.54 -8.96
CA TYR A 89 30.57 -14.21 -9.37
C TYR A 89 31.01 -13.42 -8.12
N THR A 90 32.29 -13.05 -8.08
CA THR A 90 32.84 -12.22 -7.00
C THR A 90 32.60 -10.75 -7.35
N VAL A 91 31.73 -10.09 -6.61
CA VAL A 91 31.54 -8.65 -6.71
C VAL A 91 32.52 -8.01 -5.71
N GLY A 92 33.52 -7.29 -6.18
CA GLY A 92 34.40 -6.50 -5.30
C GLY A 92 33.62 -5.40 -4.57
N ARG A 93 34.16 -4.94 -3.44
CA ARG A 93 33.56 -3.83 -2.68
C ARG A 93 33.27 -2.65 -3.60
N ARG A 94 32.06 -2.10 -3.49
CA ARG A 94 31.64 -0.92 -4.23
C ARG A 94 31.89 0.33 -3.39
N ASN A 95 32.42 1.36 -4.00
CA ASN A 95 32.57 2.67 -3.37
C ASN A 95 31.39 3.54 -3.78
N LEU A 96 30.34 3.54 -2.98
CA LEU A 96 29.11 4.31 -3.24
C LEU A 96 29.16 5.70 -2.60
N LEU A 97 30.15 5.92 -1.70
CA LEU A 97 30.32 7.15 -0.96
C LEU A 97 31.65 7.84 -1.30
N LYS A 98 31.62 9.16 -1.45
CA LYS A 98 32.77 10.00 -1.64
C LYS A 98 32.58 11.33 -0.95
N ASP A 99 33.58 11.72 -0.14
CA ASP A 99 33.60 13.01 0.58
C ASP A 99 32.33 13.25 1.43
N GLY A 100 31.79 12.18 2.04
CA GLY A 100 30.57 12.21 2.85
C GLY A 100 29.28 12.41 2.08
N GLN A 101 29.26 12.08 0.79
CA GLN A 101 28.11 12.15 -0.09
C GLN A 101 27.95 10.86 -0.90
N VAL A 102 26.75 10.63 -1.41
CA VAL A 102 26.51 9.56 -2.38
C VAL A 102 27.23 9.90 -3.69
N TRP A 103 28.12 9.01 -4.13
CA TRP A 103 28.90 9.25 -5.32
C TRP A 103 28.12 8.86 -6.57
N ARG A 104 27.94 9.81 -7.50
CA ARG A 104 27.22 9.66 -8.76
C ARG A 104 28.07 10.08 -9.95
N ILE A 105 27.96 9.35 -11.06
CA ILE A 105 28.64 9.66 -12.31
C ILE A 105 27.90 10.74 -13.10
N LEU A 106 26.57 10.76 -13.04
CA LEU A 106 25.73 11.69 -13.80
C LEU A 106 25.31 12.87 -12.89
N LYS A 107 26.11 13.92 -12.86
CA LYS A 107 25.71 15.24 -12.41
C LYS A 107 25.90 16.21 -13.57
N GLU A 108 24.81 16.82 -14.07
CA GLU A 108 24.81 17.91 -15.06
C GLU A 108 25.35 17.56 -16.46
N GLY A 109 25.10 16.35 -17.00
CA GLY A 109 25.48 16.03 -18.38
C GLY A 109 26.98 16.09 -18.69
N LYS A 110 27.84 16.09 -17.66
CA LYS A 110 29.30 15.97 -17.79
C LYS A 110 29.75 14.63 -17.25
N GLU A 111 30.30 13.80 -18.14
CA GLU A 111 31.06 12.62 -17.76
C GLU A 111 32.18 13.03 -16.78
N VAL A 112 32.03 12.68 -15.52
CA VAL A 112 33.17 12.65 -14.61
C VAL A 112 33.89 11.35 -14.94
N MET A 113 34.88 11.42 -15.81
CA MET A 113 35.72 10.28 -16.13
C MET A 113 36.33 9.73 -14.85
N ALA A 114 35.93 8.52 -14.45
CA ALA A 114 36.63 7.74 -13.46
C ALA A 114 38.06 7.48 -13.97
N ARG A 115 39.06 8.12 -13.40
CA ARG A 115 40.46 7.79 -13.65
C ARG A 115 40.78 6.50 -12.94
N GLY A 116 40.87 5.41 -13.70
CA GLY A 116 41.41 4.14 -13.23
C GLY A 116 40.46 2.99 -13.18
N GLY A 117 39.87 2.58 -14.27
CA GLY A 117 39.45 1.19 -14.56
C GLY A 117 38.46 0.46 -13.66
N GLU A 118 38.07 0.98 -12.51
CA GLU A 118 37.14 0.36 -11.57
C GLU A 118 35.86 1.20 -11.46
N LEU A 119 34.72 0.54 -11.68
CA LEU A 119 33.38 1.12 -11.65
C LEU A 119 32.96 1.36 -10.17
N GLU A 120 33.09 2.57 -9.67
CA GLU A 120 32.97 2.87 -8.24
C GLU A 120 31.78 3.77 -7.85
N ALA A 121 31.04 4.35 -8.82
CA ALA A 121 29.95 5.29 -8.52
C ALA A 121 28.59 4.75 -8.97
N SER A 122 27.49 5.25 -8.37
CA SER A 122 26.16 5.03 -8.88
C SER A 122 25.83 5.97 -10.03
N ASP A 123 25.10 5.47 -11.03
CA ASP A 123 24.60 6.28 -12.14
C ASP A 123 23.35 7.06 -11.70
N MET A 124 22.54 6.48 -10.82
CA MET A 124 21.30 7.04 -10.32
C MET A 124 21.15 6.79 -8.82
N TYR A 125 20.72 7.81 -8.07
CA TYR A 125 20.35 7.71 -6.67
C TYR A 125 18.92 8.20 -6.46
N VAL A 126 18.05 7.35 -5.93
CA VAL A 126 16.66 7.69 -5.58
C VAL A 126 16.39 7.45 -4.10
N SER A 127 15.49 8.21 -3.53
CA SER A 127 15.16 8.09 -2.11
C SER A 127 13.67 8.22 -1.85
N THR A 128 13.19 7.48 -0.85
CA THR A 128 11.86 7.65 -0.24
C THR A 128 11.99 7.95 1.23
N SER A 129 10.95 8.53 1.80
CA SER A 129 10.93 8.76 3.24
C SER A 129 9.53 8.69 3.85
N SER A 130 9.47 8.07 5.03
CA SER A 130 8.37 8.18 6.00
C SER A 130 8.88 8.69 7.37
N ALA A 131 10.15 9.07 7.45
CA ALA A 131 10.73 9.65 8.66
C ALA A 131 10.09 11.03 8.96
N GLY A 132 9.88 11.35 10.24
CA GLY A 132 9.15 12.54 10.66
C GLY A 132 7.66 12.30 10.94
N GLY A 133 7.21 11.04 10.97
CA GLY A 133 5.87 10.64 11.42
C GLY A 133 4.77 10.75 10.35
N GLY A 134 5.14 10.81 9.08
CA GLY A 134 4.22 10.90 7.95
C GLY A 134 3.47 12.24 7.85
N LEU A 135 2.85 12.49 6.72
CA LEU A 135 2.01 13.66 6.48
C LEU A 135 0.65 13.51 7.17
N GLN A 136 0.37 14.30 8.19
CA GLN A 136 -0.90 14.28 8.91
C GLN A 136 -1.85 15.35 8.35
N MET A 137 -2.95 14.92 7.75
CA MET A 137 -3.91 15.80 7.12
C MET A 137 -5.29 15.74 7.77
N MET A 138 -6.01 16.84 7.67
CA MET A 138 -7.46 16.88 7.84
C MET A 138 -8.12 17.25 6.51
N VAL A 139 -9.31 16.72 6.33
CA VAL A 139 -10.17 17.05 5.19
C VAL A 139 -11.34 17.88 5.68
N ALA A 140 -11.71 18.89 4.91
CA ALA A 140 -12.88 19.72 5.13
C ALA A 140 -13.75 19.75 3.86
N GLY A 141 -14.94 19.14 3.93
CA GLY A 141 -15.85 19.02 2.80
C GLY A 141 -17.22 19.66 3.06
N VAL A 142 -18.03 19.81 2.02
CA VAL A 142 -19.42 20.27 2.17
C VAL A 142 -20.33 19.11 2.51
N VAL A 143 -20.30 18.03 1.72
CA VAL A 143 -21.11 16.82 1.93
C VAL A 143 -20.20 15.64 2.25
N LYS A 144 -20.47 14.95 3.37
CA LYS A 144 -19.61 13.90 3.90
C LYS A 144 -19.42 12.75 2.90
N SER A 145 -20.50 12.22 2.35
CA SER A 145 -20.49 11.08 1.41
C SER A 145 -20.13 11.45 -0.03
N MET A 146 -19.78 12.72 -0.31
CA MET A 146 -19.47 13.20 -1.66
C MET A 146 -18.14 13.94 -1.70
N SER A 147 -18.16 15.25 -1.45
CA SER A 147 -16.98 16.11 -1.58
C SER A 147 -15.92 15.82 -0.52
N ALA A 148 -16.32 15.50 0.72
CA ALA A 148 -15.36 15.11 1.75
C ALA A 148 -14.73 13.76 1.42
N GLU A 149 -15.51 12.78 0.98
CA GLU A 149 -14.99 11.47 0.56
C GLU A 149 -14.05 11.55 -0.65
N SER A 150 -14.32 12.42 -1.64
CA SER A 150 -13.39 12.68 -2.74
C SER A 150 -12.07 13.29 -2.25
N ALA A 151 -12.14 14.19 -1.27
CA ALA A 151 -10.94 14.77 -0.66
C ALA A 151 -10.18 13.75 0.21
N GLU A 152 -10.86 12.83 0.90
CA GLU A 152 -10.24 11.70 1.57
C GLU A 152 -9.45 10.83 0.61
N ARG A 153 -10.05 10.48 -0.54
CA ARG A 153 -9.36 9.71 -1.59
C ARG A 153 -8.14 10.43 -2.15
N ALA A 154 -8.22 11.74 -2.33
CA ALA A 154 -7.08 12.55 -2.78
C ALA A 154 -5.95 12.55 -1.73
N ALA A 155 -6.26 12.86 -0.47
CA ALA A 155 -5.28 12.90 0.62
C ALA A 155 -4.62 11.52 0.85
N LEU A 156 -5.42 10.46 0.95
CA LEU A 156 -4.92 9.10 1.13
C LEU A 156 -4.09 8.63 -0.07
N GLY A 157 -4.55 8.94 -1.29
CA GLY A 157 -3.83 8.64 -2.54
C GLY A 157 -2.47 9.34 -2.65
N ALA A 158 -2.34 10.56 -2.09
CA ALA A 158 -1.07 11.30 -2.01
C ALA A 158 -0.12 10.79 -0.90
N GLY A 159 -0.52 9.79 -0.12
CA GLY A 159 0.33 9.23 0.93
C GLY A 159 0.08 9.80 2.33
N ALA A 160 -0.93 10.65 2.51
CA ALA A 160 -1.24 11.26 3.80
C ALA A 160 -1.88 10.26 4.78
N ILE A 161 -1.73 10.56 6.06
CA ILE A 161 -2.48 9.96 7.17
C ILE A 161 -3.66 10.89 7.47
N LEU A 162 -4.87 10.40 7.24
CA LEU A 162 -6.07 11.17 7.53
C LEU A 162 -6.37 11.15 9.03
N MET A 163 -6.30 12.30 9.67
CA MET A 163 -6.56 12.44 11.11
C MET A 163 -8.05 12.54 11.43
N ASP A 164 -8.79 13.30 10.64
CA ASP A 164 -10.24 13.47 10.76
C ASP A 164 -10.81 14.13 9.49
N THR A 165 -12.11 13.95 9.29
CA THR A 165 -12.87 14.56 8.20
C THR A 165 -13.98 15.42 8.77
N LEU A 166 -13.98 16.70 8.39
CA LEU A 166 -15.05 17.66 8.72
C LEU A 166 -15.97 17.81 7.52
N ALA A 167 -17.27 17.81 7.76
CA ALA A 167 -18.26 18.16 6.73
C ALA A 167 -19.36 19.05 7.33
N VAL A 168 -20.09 19.76 6.47
CA VAL A 168 -21.21 20.57 6.95
C VAL A 168 -22.28 19.68 7.57
N ASP A 169 -22.50 18.51 6.97
CA ASP A 169 -23.51 17.51 7.35
C ASP A 169 -22.99 16.39 8.27
N ASP A 170 -21.84 16.54 8.94
CA ASP A 170 -21.26 15.51 9.81
C ASP A 170 -21.89 15.43 11.22
N GLY A 171 -22.91 16.23 11.48
CA GLY A 171 -23.63 16.26 12.76
C GLY A 171 -22.93 17.01 13.88
N ARG A 172 -21.68 17.47 13.69
CA ARG A 172 -20.93 18.29 14.65
C ARG A 172 -21.35 19.76 14.58
N LYS A 173 -21.41 20.41 15.76
CA LYS A 173 -21.59 21.87 15.84
C LYS A 173 -20.28 22.59 15.49
N ASP A 174 -20.36 23.84 15.04
CA ASP A 174 -19.18 24.62 14.61
C ASP A 174 -18.09 24.68 15.68
N TRP A 175 -18.45 24.90 16.96
CA TRP A 175 -17.47 24.95 18.03
C TRP A 175 -16.74 23.61 18.23
N GLN A 176 -17.39 22.46 17.99
CA GLN A 176 -16.77 21.15 18.04
C GLN A 176 -15.76 20.95 16.88
N LYS A 177 -16.10 21.47 15.69
CA LYS A 177 -15.19 21.45 14.53
C LYS A 177 -13.96 22.34 14.78
N VAL A 178 -14.17 23.53 15.36
CA VAL A 178 -13.08 24.44 15.76
C VAL A 178 -12.17 23.78 16.80
N GLU A 179 -12.74 23.18 17.84
CA GLU A 179 -11.97 22.48 18.88
C GLU A 179 -11.16 21.32 18.29
N ARG A 180 -11.77 20.56 17.39
CA ARG A 180 -11.13 19.42 16.75
C ARG A 180 -9.93 19.82 15.91
N LEU A 181 -10.04 20.89 15.12
CA LEU A 181 -8.95 21.48 14.34
C LEU A 181 -7.76 21.91 15.23
N ARG A 182 -8.06 22.55 16.38
CA ARG A 182 -7.04 22.99 17.35
C ARG A 182 -6.33 21.82 18.03
N GLN A 183 -7.07 20.76 18.36
CA GLN A 183 -6.52 19.60 19.06
C GLN A 183 -5.61 18.76 18.18
N LEU A 184 -6.01 18.54 16.93
CA LEU A 184 -5.30 17.65 16.02
C LEU A 184 -4.05 18.28 15.41
N ARG A 185 -4.03 19.59 15.20
CA ARG A 185 -2.88 20.31 14.63
C ARG A 185 -2.35 19.64 13.34
N PRO A 186 -3.16 19.56 12.28
CA PRO A 186 -2.74 18.93 11.04
C PRO A 186 -1.57 19.68 10.39
N ASP A 187 -0.82 18.99 9.56
CA ASP A 187 0.24 19.60 8.74
C ASP A 187 -0.37 20.36 7.56
N ILE A 188 -1.45 19.83 6.97
CA ILE A 188 -2.17 20.40 5.82
C ILE A 188 -3.67 20.15 6.02
N ILE A 189 -4.50 21.09 5.56
CA ILE A 189 -5.95 20.89 5.39
C ILE A 189 -6.28 20.89 3.91
N LEU A 190 -7.00 19.86 3.43
CA LEU A 190 -7.59 19.82 2.10
C LEU A 190 -9.06 20.22 2.19
N MET A 191 -9.42 21.33 1.58
CA MET A 191 -10.78 21.86 1.55
C MET A 191 -11.42 21.64 0.19
N SER A 192 -12.59 20.98 0.16
CA SER A 192 -13.29 20.61 -1.07
C SER A 192 -14.80 20.81 -0.95
N GLY A 193 -15.47 21.02 -2.07
CA GLY A 193 -16.94 21.03 -2.12
C GLY A 193 -17.53 21.87 -3.23
N GLY A 194 -18.80 21.63 -3.49
CA GLY A 194 -19.53 22.23 -4.57
C GLY A 194 -19.00 21.84 -5.95
N THR A 195 -19.92 21.62 -6.89
CA THR A 195 -19.56 21.56 -8.32
C THR A 195 -19.29 22.97 -8.84
N ASP A 196 -18.53 23.08 -9.93
CA ASP A 196 -18.29 24.36 -10.56
C ASP A 196 -19.62 24.98 -11.02
N GLY A 197 -19.82 26.28 -10.74
CA GLY A 197 -21.08 26.96 -10.94
C GLY A 197 -22.16 26.70 -9.88
N GLY A 198 -21.88 25.89 -8.87
CA GLY A 198 -22.81 25.56 -7.79
C GLY A 198 -22.79 26.53 -6.61
N THR A 199 -23.44 26.12 -5.50
CA THR A 199 -23.54 26.91 -4.26
C THR A 199 -22.18 27.14 -3.60
N LYS A 200 -21.93 28.39 -3.15
CA LYS A 200 -20.67 28.81 -2.53
C LYS A 200 -20.73 28.91 -1.00
N SER A 201 -21.92 29.18 -0.44
CA SER A 201 -22.09 29.54 0.98
C SER A 201 -21.46 28.55 1.95
N HIS A 202 -21.69 27.27 1.73
CA HIS A 202 -21.15 26.21 2.62
C HIS A 202 -19.61 26.11 2.62
N LEU A 203 -18.97 26.49 1.50
CA LEU A 203 -17.51 26.57 1.44
C LEU A 203 -17.00 27.79 2.23
N VAL A 204 -17.71 28.90 2.15
CA VAL A 204 -17.40 30.10 2.94
C VAL A 204 -17.59 29.82 4.44
N ASP A 205 -18.69 29.16 4.84
CA ASP A 205 -18.94 28.76 6.24
C ASP A 205 -17.80 27.85 6.77
N MET A 206 -17.35 26.90 5.95
CA MET A 206 -16.23 26.01 6.33
C MET A 206 -14.90 26.78 6.44
N ALA A 207 -14.64 27.72 5.54
CA ALA A 207 -13.48 28.60 5.60
C ALA A 207 -13.49 29.45 6.90
N GLU A 208 -14.68 29.96 7.32
CA GLU A 208 -14.82 30.66 8.60
C GLU A 208 -14.48 29.77 9.81
N ILE A 209 -14.91 28.51 9.81
CA ILE A 209 -14.58 27.54 10.86
C ILE A 209 -13.05 27.35 10.95
N ILE A 210 -12.39 27.14 9.83
CA ILE A 210 -10.93 27.00 9.75
C ILE A 210 -10.25 28.30 10.25
N ARG A 211 -10.72 29.44 9.80
CA ARG A 211 -10.18 30.77 10.21
C ARG A 211 -10.33 31.00 11.72
N ARG A 212 -11.49 30.67 12.29
CA ARG A 212 -11.76 30.79 13.75
C ARG A 212 -10.93 29.79 14.57
N ALA A 213 -10.65 28.62 14.02
CA ALA A 213 -9.80 27.64 14.66
C ALA A 213 -8.35 28.13 14.77
N ASP A 214 -7.87 28.91 13.79
CA ASP A 214 -6.46 29.34 13.69
C ASP A 214 -5.49 28.20 14.04
N PRO A 215 -5.62 27.02 13.39
CA PRO A 215 -4.82 25.88 13.74
C PRO A 215 -3.35 26.14 13.38
N LYS A 216 -2.43 25.65 14.23
CA LYS A 216 -1.00 25.76 14.00
C LYS A 216 -0.47 24.41 13.56
N PRO A 217 0.43 24.33 12.59
CA PRO A 217 1.05 23.09 12.18
C PRO A 217 1.83 22.46 13.33
N ARG A 218 2.15 21.17 13.21
CA ARG A 218 2.93 20.45 14.23
C ARG A 218 4.36 20.98 14.34
N PHE A 219 4.94 21.39 13.23
CA PHE A 219 6.34 21.83 13.13
C PHE A 219 6.43 23.28 12.69
N GLY A 220 7.36 24.01 13.30
CA GLY A 220 7.71 25.38 12.95
C GLY A 220 6.68 26.46 13.28
N ASP A 221 7.04 27.69 13.00
CA ASP A 221 6.22 28.91 13.16
C ASP A 221 5.51 29.30 11.83
N MET A 222 5.42 28.38 10.88
CA MET A 222 4.85 28.65 9.57
C MET A 222 3.32 28.71 9.63
N LYS A 223 2.73 29.37 8.63
CA LYS A 223 1.29 29.38 8.44
C LYS A 223 0.84 28.00 8.00
N LEU A 224 -0.30 27.55 8.53
CA LEU A 224 -0.87 26.27 8.11
C LEU A 224 -1.25 26.33 6.62
N PRO A 225 -0.78 25.39 5.80
CA PRO A 225 -1.23 25.26 4.42
C PRO A 225 -2.68 24.75 4.36
N VAL A 226 -3.49 25.43 3.56
CA VAL A 226 -4.84 24.98 3.17
C VAL A 226 -4.89 24.88 1.66
N ILE A 227 -5.14 23.69 1.14
CA ILE A 227 -5.37 23.44 -0.28
C ILE A 227 -6.87 23.59 -0.52
N PHE A 228 -7.26 24.51 -1.38
CA PHE A 228 -8.64 24.69 -1.83
C PHE A 228 -8.85 24.01 -3.18
N ALA A 229 -9.59 22.93 -3.18
CA ALA A 229 -9.92 22.10 -4.34
C ALA A 229 -11.44 21.96 -4.53
N GLY A 230 -12.17 23.05 -4.33
CA GLY A 230 -13.63 23.12 -4.47
C GLY A 230 -14.07 24.00 -5.63
N ASN A 231 -15.37 24.34 -5.61
CA ASN A 231 -16.00 25.22 -6.62
C ASN A 231 -15.15 26.47 -6.89
N LYS A 232 -14.69 26.63 -8.12
CA LYS A 232 -13.81 27.74 -8.53
C LYS A 232 -14.43 29.12 -8.33
N GLU A 233 -15.76 29.24 -8.42
CA GLU A 233 -16.47 30.49 -8.19
C GLU A 233 -16.48 30.94 -6.73
N ALA A 234 -16.15 30.03 -5.77
CA ALA A 234 -16.02 30.34 -4.36
C ALA A 234 -14.62 30.85 -3.97
N ARG A 235 -13.61 30.69 -4.83
CA ARG A 235 -12.20 31.06 -4.55
C ARG A 235 -12.03 32.47 -4.00
N PRO A 236 -12.61 33.53 -4.59
CA PRO A 236 -12.43 34.89 -4.08
C PRO A 236 -12.93 35.06 -2.64
N GLU A 237 -14.13 34.55 -2.34
CA GLU A 237 -14.76 34.64 -1.02
C GLU A 237 -14.00 33.83 0.04
N VAL A 238 -13.60 32.61 -0.31
CA VAL A 238 -12.78 31.74 0.57
C VAL A 238 -11.43 32.41 0.87
N LYS A 239 -10.78 32.99 -0.13
CA LYS A 239 -9.50 33.70 0.03
C LYS A 239 -9.64 34.93 0.94
N GLU A 240 -10.72 35.67 0.81
CA GLU A 240 -11.03 36.83 1.67
C GLU A 240 -11.21 36.37 3.13
N VAL A 241 -11.97 35.30 3.39
CA VAL A 241 -12.24 34.79 4.71
C VAL A 241 -10.98 34.24 5.39
N LEU A 242 -10.20 33.41 4.70
CA LEU A 242 -8.98 32.82 5.24
C LEU A 242 -7.89 33.88 5.47
N GLY A 243 -7.83 34.89 4.62
CA GLY A 243 -6.93 36.04 4.75
C GLY A 243 -5.45 35.65 4.80
N SER A 244 -4.66 36.55 5.39
CA SER A 244 -3.18 36.35 5.47
C SER A 244 -2.72 35.42 6.60
N ALA A 245 -3.62 34.88 7.43
CA ALA A 245 -3.28 34.02 8.55
C ALA A 245 -2.94 32.58 8.11
N ILE A 246 -3.42 32.18 6.94
CA ILE A 246 -3.33 30.83 6.38
C ILE A 246 -2.58 30.89 5.04
N ALA A 247 -1.80 29.85 4.75
CA ALA A 247 -1.15 29.71 3.45
C ALA A 247 -2.11 29.00 2.49
N LEU A 248 -2.91 29.77 1.73
CA LEU A 248 -3.89 29.21 0.81
C LEU A 248 -3.25 28.87 -0.53
N LYS A 249 -3.43 27.63 -0.96
CA LYS A 249 -3.11 27.11 -2.30
C LYS A 249 -4.42 26.77 -3.02
N GLU A 250 -4.56 27.16 -4.26
CA GLU A 250 -5.77 26.92 -5.05
C GLU A 250 -5.43 25.95 -6.19
N VAL A 251 -6.15 24.82 -6.24
CA VAL A 251 -6.02 23.81 -7.29
C VAL A 251 -7.36 23.57 -7.98
N ASP A 252 -7.38 22.77 -9.02
CA ASP A 252 -8.61 22.41 -9.70
C ASP A 252 -9.56 21.65 -8.78
N ASN A 253 -10.86 21.85 -9.02
CA ASN A 253 -11.91 21.24 -8.22
C ASN A 253 -11.82 19.71 -8.29
N LEU A 254 -11.78 19.06 -7.13
CA LEU A 254 -11.79 17.59 -7.00
C LEU A 254 -13.03 16.96 -7.64
N ARG A 255 -14.15 17.70 -7.65
CA ARG A 255 -15.40 17.22 -8.21
C ARG A 255 -16.09 18.34 -8.99
N PRO A 256 -15.54 18.69 -10.17
CA PRO A 256 -16.08 19.81 -10.98
C PRO A 256 -17.51 19.56 -11.45
N GLN A 257 -17.90 18.29 -11.59
CA GLN A 257 -19.25 17.79 -11.88
C GLN A 257 -19.57 16.61 -10.96
N LEU A 258 -20.85 16.32 -10.75
CA LEU A 258 -21.26 15.22 -9.85
C LEU A 258 -20.70 13.86 -10.27
N GLU A 259 -20.59 13.65 -11.58
CA GLU A 259 -20.17 12.40 -12.21
C GLU A 259 -18.66 12.28 -12.45
N LYS A 260 -17.89 13.32 -12.13
CA LYS A 260 -16.46 13.37 -12.47
C LYS A 260 -15.60 13.76 -11.28
N GLU A 261 -14.65 12.93 -10.94
CA GLU A 261 -13.53 13.26 -10.05
C GLU A 261 -12.28 13.70 -10.83
N ASN A 262 -11.53 14.61 -10.23
CA ASN A 262 -10.24 15.11 -10.71
C ASN A 262 -9.29 15.22 -9.51
N LEU A 263 -8.71 14.07 -9.10
CA LEU A 263 -7.95 13.98 -7.85
C LEU A 263 -6.48 14.41 -8.00
N ASP A 264 -5.91 14.27 -9.19
CA ASP A 264 -4.47 14.41 -9.41
C ASP A 264 -3.93 15.82 -9.09
N PRO A 265 -4.57 16.96 -9.48
CA PRO A 265 -4.05 18.28 -9.12
C PRO A 265 -3.94 18.51 -7.61
N ALA A 266 -4.85 17.93 -6.82
CA ALA A 266 -4.76 18.01 -5.36
C ALA A 266 -3.69 17.08 -4.80
N ARG A 267 -3.49 15.90 -5.39
CA ARG A 267 -2.42 14.97 -4.99
C ARG A 267 -1.04 15.56 -5.24
N ASP A 268 -0.84 16.19 -6.38
CA ASP A 268 0.41 16.86 -6.73
C ASP A 268 0.72 18.00 -5.77
N GLU A 269 -0.25 18.89 -5.50
CA GLU A 269 -0.07 19.98 -4.54
C GLU A 269 0.17 19.50 -3.11
N ILE A 270 -0.49 18.39 -2.68
CA ILE A 270 -0.24 17.75 -1.38
C ILE A 270 1.21 17.25 -1.33
N HIS A 271 1.70 16.66 -2.40
CA HIS A 271 3.07 16.17 -2.48
C HIS A 271 4.10 17.31 -2.41
N GLU A 272 3.90 18.39 -3.17
CA GLU A 272 4.76 19.57 -3.12
C GLU A 272 4.82 20.19 -1.72
N LEU A 273 3.65 20.39 -1.09
CA LEU A 273 3.58 20.93 0.27
C LEU A 273 4.19 19.98 1.31
N PHE A 274 4.09 18.67 1.12
CA PHE A 274 4.76 17.71 1.99
C PHE A 274 6.28 17.85 1.91
N LEU A 275 6.82 17.99 0.71
CA LEU A 275 8.25 18.23 0.52
C LEU A 275 8.67 19.56 1.17
N GLU A 276 7.94 20.65 0.93
CA GLU A 276 8.27 22.00 1.39
C GLU A 276 8.10 22.16 2.91
N HIS A 277 6.99 21.69 3.48
CA HIS A 277 6.58 21.99 4.85
C HIS A 277 6.91 20.92 5.87
N VAL A 278 7.05 19.66 5.46
CA VAL A 278 7.35 18.55 6.37
C VAL A 278 8.77 18.04 6.18
N MET A 279 9.12 17.67 4.95
CA MET A 279 10.42 17.06 4.67
C MET A 279 11.56 18.05 4.81
N GLN A 280 11.48 19.24 4.21
CA GLN A 280 12.58 20.23 4.27
C GLN A 280 12.80 20.79 5.67
N GLN A 281 11.83 20.68 6.57
CA GLN A 281 11.96 21.10 7.97
C GLN A 281 12.64 20.06 8.84
N ALA A 282 12.71 18.81 8.39
CA ALA A 282 13.41 17.78 9.14
C ALA A 282 14.93 17.86 8.91
N PRO A 283 15.75 17.70 9.98
CA PRO A 283 17.19 17.88 9.89
C PRO A 283 17.85 16.94 8.88
N GLY A 284 18.70 17.51 8.01
CA GLY A 284 19.47 16.79 6.99
C GLY A 284 18.73 16.53 5.65
N TYR A 285 17.43 16.82 5.56
CA TYR A 285 16.68 16.55 4.31
C TYR A 285 17.13 17.44 3.15
N SER A 286 17.54 18.67 3.38
CA SER A 286 18.10 19.53 2.31
C SER A 286 19.27 18.87 1.58
N LYS A 287 20.16 18.21 2.33
CA LYS A 287 21.28 17.45 1.75
C LYS A 287 20.80 16.19 1.01
N LEU A 288 19.81 15.48 1.58
CA LEU A 288 19.24 14.30 0.93
C LEU A 288 18.61 14.65 -0.43
N LEU A 289 17.90 15.77 -0.50
CA LEU A 289 17.33 16.31 -1.75
C LEU A 289 18.41 16.68 -2.77
N GLU A 290 19.53 17.25 -2.31
CA GLU A 290 20.69 17.56 -3.18
C GLU A 290 21.37 16.29 -3.72
N TRP A 291 21.38 15.19 -2.94
CA TRP A 291 21.99 13.93 -3.35
C TRP A 291 21.12 13.16 -4.34
N ALA A 292 19.79 13.21 -4.18
CA ALA A 292 18.87 12.45 -5.01
C ALA A 292 18.92 12.90 -6.48
N SER A 293 18.82 11.95 -7.40
CA SER A 293 18.72 12.20 -8.84
C SER A 293 17.34 12.71 -9.22
N GLU A 294 16.34 12.25 -8.47
CA GLU A 294 14.92 12.51 -8.65
C GLU A 294 14.32 13.03 -7.33
N GLU A 295 13.12 13.54 -7.37
CA GLU A 295 12.43 14.01 -6.16
C GLU A 295 12.26 12.91 -5.12
N VAL A 296 12.59 13.24 -3.86
CA VAL A 296 12.38 12.33 -2.73
C VAL A 296 10.87 12.18 -2.49
N MET A 297 10.38 10.94 -2.48
CA MET A 297 8.96 10.65 -2.42
C MET A 297 8.55 10.12 -1.05
N ALA A 298 7.30 10.40 -0.63
CA ALA A 298 6.73 9.73 0.54
C ALA A 298 6.67 8.22 0.31
N THR A 299 7.20 7.42 1.25
CA THR A 299 7.27 5.94 1.16
C THR A 299 5.96 5.29 0.72
N PRO A 300 4.78 5.63 1.30
CA PRO A 300 3.54 5.00 0.87
C PRO A 300 3.07 5.44 -0.52
N ASN A 301 3.41 6.65 -0.94
CA ASN A 301 3.11 7.12 -2.30
C ASN A 301 3.92 6.32 -3.33
N ALA A 302 5.20 6.10 -3.06
CA ALA A 302 6.07 5.29 -3.91
C ALA A 302 5.53 3.85 -4.08
N VAL A 303 5.11 3.19 -2.98
CA VAL A 303 4.48 1.87 -3.06
C VAL A 303 3.24 1.88 -3.96
N GLY A 304 2.39 2.88 -3.80
CA GLY A 304 1.19 3.03 -4.62
C GLY A 304 1.50 3.24 -6.10
N LYS A 305 2.51 4.04 -6.42
CA LYS A 305 2.97 4.28 -7.80
C LYS A 305 3.50 3.00 -8.46
N LEU A 306 4.31 2.21 -7.75
CA LEU A 306 4.76 0.91 -8.24
C LEU A 306 3.58 0.00 -8.57
N MET A 307 2.62 -0.15 -7.65
CA MET A 307 1.45 -1.00 -7.86
C MET A 307 0.59 -0.52 -9.03
N LYS A 308 0.39 0.80 -9.15
CA LYS A 308 -0.36 1.40 -10.25
C LYS A 308 0.34 1.13 -11.59
N SER A 309 1.63 1.48 -11.70
CA SER A 309 2.40 1.30 -12.93
C SER A 309 2.46 -0.18 -13.33
N TYR A 310 2.68 -1.08 -12.37
CA TYR A 310 2.72 -2.51 -12.66
C TYR A 310 1.35 -3.04 -13.12
N ALA A 311 0.26 -2.68 -12.44
CA ALA A 311 -1.09 -3.08 -12.82
C ALA A 311 -1.49 -2.58 -14.21
N GLU A 312 -1.13 -1.33 -14.55
CA GLU A 312 -1.41 -0.72 -15.86
C GLU A 312 -0.63 -1.39 -16.99
N GLN A 313 0.67 -1.65 -16.78
CA GLN A 313 1.54 -2.25 -17.79
C GLN A 313 1.24 -3.72 -18.03
N GLU A 314 0.94 -4.48 -16.97
CA GLU A 314 0.63 -5.91 -17.09
C GLU A 314 -0.87 -6.19 -17.37
N GLY A 315 -1.70 -5.16 -17.33
CA GLY A 315 -3.15 -5.31 -17.59
C GLY A 315 -3.91 -6.09 -16.54
N ILE A 316 -3.47 -6.06 -15.25
CA ILE A 316 -4.03 -6.86 -14.14
C ILE A 316 -4.66 -6.00 -13.04
N ASN A 317 -5.57 -6.59 -12.26
CA ASN A 317 -6.13 -6.01 -11.05
C ASN A 317 -5.34 -6.48 -9.82
N ILE A 318 -4.94 -5.53 -8.98
CA ILE A 318 -4.06 -5.79 -7.84
C ILE A 318 -4.73 -5.31 -6.54
N LEU A 319 -4.59 -6.11 -5.49
CA LEU A 319 -4.82 -5.73 -4.11
C LEU A 319 -3.48 -5.85 -3.35
N GLY A 320 -2.99 -4.74 -2.82
CA GLY A 320 -1.78 -4.70 -2.01
C GLY A 320 -2.06 -4.36 -0.56
N VAL A 321 -1.24 -4.84 0.34
CA VAL A 321 -1.28 -4.47 1.75
C VAL A 321 0.12 -4.34 2.32
N ASP A 322 0.31 -3.31 3.15
CA ASP A 322 1.48 -3.18 4.02
C ASP A 322 1.01 -3.06 5.48
N ILE A 323 1.24 -4.12 6.26
CA ILE A 323 0.87 -4.17 7.67
C ILE A 323 2.07 -3.84 8.56
N GLY A 324 2.12 -2.60 9.02
CA GLY A 324 3.18 -2.09 9.88
C GLY A 324 2.94 -2.29 11.37
N GLY A 325 3.79 -1.67 12.17
CA GLY A 325 3.68 -1.68 13.64
C GLY A 325 2.55 -0.81 14.19
N ALA A 326 2.26 0.30 13.53
CA ALA A 326 1.24 1.27 13.94
C ALA A 326 0.04 1.32 12.99
N THR A 327 0.26 1.17 11.69
CA THR A 327 -0.73 1.35 10.62
C THR A 327 -0.83 0.11 9.74
N THR A 328 -1.94 -0.02 9.04
CA THR A 328 -2.10 -0.93 7.90
C THR A 328 -2.56 -0.12 6.70
N ASP A 329 -1.77 -0.15 5.66
CA ASP A 329 -2.05 0.45 4.36
C ASP A 329 -2.63 -0.60 3.42
N VAL A 330 -3.72 -0.26 2.75
CA VAL A 330 -4.33 -1.09 1.71
C VAL A 330 -4.36 -0.32 0.41
N PHE A 331 -3.89 -0.95 -0.66
CA PHE A 331 -3.80 -0.41 -2.01
C PHE A 331 -4.65 -1.26 -2.94
N SER A 332 -5.32 -0.65 -3.87
CA SER A 332 -6.02 -1.38 -4.93
C SER A 332 -5.90 -0.67 -6.27
N VAL A 333 -5.76 -1.47 -7.32
CA VAL A 333 -5.85 -1.01 -8.70
C VAL A 333 -6.84 -1.93 -9.40
N PHE A 334 -8.00 -1.38 -9.76
CA PHE A 334 -9.07 -2.13 -10.42
C PHE A 334 -9.57 -1.37 -11.64
N GLU A 335 -9.99 -2.13 -12.64
CA GLU A 335 -10.63 -1.57 -13.82
C GLU A 335 -12.07 -1.16 -13.51
N ASP A 336 -12.42 0.08 -13.84
CA ASP A 336 -13.77 0.61 -13.75
C ASP A 336 -14.64 0.15 -14.95
N PRO A 337 -15.95 0.40 -14.94
CA PRO A 337 -16.81 0.11 -16.08
C PRO A 337 -16.44 0.86 -17.38
N GLY A 338 -15.64 1.92 -17.29
CA GLY A 338 -15.12 2.70 -18.42
C GLY A 338 -13.77 2.18 -18.94
N GLN A 339 -13.29 1.05 -18.44
CA GLN A 339 -11.99 0.46 -18.76
C GLN A 339 -10.77 1.29 -18.32
N ASN A 340 -10.95 2.22 -17.37
CA ASN A 340 -9.84 2.92 -16.74
C ASN A 340 -9.41 2.18 -15.48
N ARG A 341 -8.11 2.12 -15.23
CA ARG A 341 -7.58 1.55 -13.99
C ARG A 341 -7.58 2.62 -12.91
N ILE A 342 -8.36 2.38 -11.86
CA ILE A 342 -8.49 3.30 -10.73
C ILE A 342 -7.63 2.82 -9.58
N TYR A 343 -6.69 3.65 -9.19
CA TYR A 343 -5.87 3.46 -8.01
C TYR A 343 -6.54 4.07 -6.78
N ASN A 344 -6.68 3.24 -5.73
CA ASN A 344 -7.12 3.68 -4.41
C ASN A 344 -6.12 3.25 -3.34
N ARG A 345 -5.96 4.08 -2.30
CA ARG A 345 -5.21 3.77 -1.09
C ARG A 345 -6.01 4.18 0.12
N THR A 346 -5.92 3.38 1.18
CA THR A 346 -6.41 3.75 2.51
C THR A 346 -5.35 3.44 3.56
N VAL A 347 -5.34 4.24 4.61
CA VAL A 347 -4.50 4.05 5.79
C VAL A 347 -5.40 3.81 6.98
N SER A 348 -5.27 2.65 7.60
CA SER A 348 -5.89 2.37 8.88
C SER A 348 -4.88 2.67 10.00
N ALA A 349 -4.89 3.91 10.48
CA ALA A 349 -3.87 4.48 11.37
C ALA A 349 -3.77 3.80 12.74
N ASN A 350 -4.74 2.95 13.10
CA ASN A 350 -4.82 2.29 14.40
C ASN A 350 -4.82 0.76 14.31
N LEU A 351 -4.56 0.19 13.14
CA LEU A 351 -4.59 -1.25 12.91
C LEU A 351 -3.20 -1.82 12.65
N GLY A 352 -2.25 -1.58 13.55
CA GLY A 352 -0.88 -2.09 13.44
C GLY A 352 -0.57 -3.22 14.43
N MET A 353 0.51 -3.94 14.16
CA MET A 353 0.89 -5.18 14.83
C MET A 353 1.79 -5.01 16.06
N SER A 354 2.13 -3.77 16.45
CA SER A 354 2.93 -3.53 17.65
C SER A 354 2.40 -2.34 18.46
N TYR A 355 2.67 -1.12 18.10
CA TYR A 355 2.19 0.08 18.81
C TYR A 355 0.67 0.16 18.89
N SER A 356 -0.02 -0.26 17.84
CA SER A 356 -1.49 -0.21 17.73
C SER A 356 -2.18 -1.57 17.97
N ILE A 357 -1.47 -2.59 18.39
CA ILE A 357 -2.02 -3.96 18.52
C ILE A 357 -3.22 -4.04 19.47
N CYS A 358 -3.25 -3.21 20.53
CA CYS A 358 -4.40 -3.12 21.44
C CYS A 358 -5.59 -2.40 20.81
N ASN A 359 -5.38 -1.56 19.79
CA ASN A 359 -6.48 -0.98 19.03
C ASN A 359 -7.11 -2.04 18.12
N VAL A 360 -6.31 -2.93 17.51
CA VAL A 360 -6.85 -4.08 16.79
C VAL A 360 -7.71 -4.94 17.73
N LEU A 361 -7.22 -5.22 18.94
CA LEU A 361 -8.01 -5.95 19.95
C LEU A 361 -9.32 -5.25 20.28
N LYS A 362 -9.33 -3.92 20.41
CA LYS A 362 -10.51 -3.13 20.71
C LYS A 362 -11.53 -3.16 19.56
N GLU A 363 -11.07 -2.96 18.32
CA GLU A 363 -11.94 -2.87 17.15
C GLU A 363 -12.46 -4.26 16.70
N ALA A 364 -11.60 -5.28 16.70
CA ALA A 364 -11.98 -6.64 16.36
C ALA A 364 -12.81 -7.32 17.46
N GLY A 365 -12.47 -7.07 18.70
CA GLY A 365 -12.95 -7.86 19.84
C GLY A 365 -12.16 -9.15 20.04
N ILE A 366 -12.07 -9.59 21.31
CA ILE A 366 -11.26 -10.76 21.67
C ILE A 366 -11.76 -12.05 21.02
N ASP A 367 -13.07 -12.23 20.87
CA ASP A 367 -13.68 -13.44 20.32
C ASP A 367 -13.34 -13.60 18.83
N ASN A 368 -13.29 -12.50 18.09
CA ASN A 368 -12.89 -12.50 16.68
C ASN A 368 -11.41 -12.81 16.49
N ILE A 369 -10.55 -12.46 17.42
CA ILE A 369 -9.14 -12.85 17.42
C ILE A 369 -9.01 -14.32 17.82
N ALA A 370 -9.63 -14.72 18.92
CA ALA A 370 -9.53 -16.07 19.46
C ALA A 370 -10.10 -17.14 18.51
N ARG A 371 -11.08 -16.77 17.68
CA ARG A 371 -11.64 -17.72 16.69
C ARG A 371 -10.61 -18.29 15.70
N TRP A 372 -9.46 -17.63 15.53
CA TRP A 372 -8.39 -18.06 14.63
C TRP A 372 -7.35 -18.97 15.30
N LEU A 373 -7.46 -19.21 16.62
CA LEU A 373 -6.50 -20.01 17.34
C LEU A 373 -6.82 -21.51 17.25
N PRO A 374 -5.88 -22.34 16.79
CA PRO A 374 -6.05 -23.80 16.67
C PRO A 374 -5.86 -24.52 18.03
N PHE A 375 -6.05 -23.82 19.13
CA PHE A 375 -6.00 -24.29 20.51
C PHE A 375 -6.91 -23.43 21.40
N GLU A 376 -7.26 -23.96 22.55
CA GLU A 376 -8.01 -23.23 23.57
C GLU A 376 -7.07 -22.43 24.45
N ILE A 377 -7.42 -21.18 24.73
CA ILE A 377 -6.66 -20.26 25.57
C ILE A 377 -7.63 -19.33 26.32
N ASP A 378 -7.27 -18.96 27.54
CA ASP A 378 -8.03 -17.97 28.28
C ASP A 378 -7.95 -16.59 27.60
N PRO A 379 -9.09 -15.94 27.33
CA PRO A 379 -9.10 -14.61 26.73
C PRO A 379 -8.30 -13.55 27.49
N SER A 380 -8.16 -13.70 28.82
CA SER A 380 -7.34 -12.80 29.63
C SER A 380 -5.85 -12.94 29.32
N GLU A 381 -5.39 -14.15 29.03
CA GLU A 381 -4.00 -14.42 28.64
C GLU A 381 -3.69 -13.79 27.28
N VAL A 382 -4.56 -13.94 26.30
CA VAL A 382 -4.40 -13.27 25.00
C VAL A 382 -4.29 -11.75 25.19
N ARG A 383 -5.21 -11.14 25.97
CA ARG A 383 -5.15 -9.70 26.26
C ARG A 383 -3.82 -9.28 26.91
N ASN A 384 -3.31 -10.07 27.84
CA ASN A 384 -2.06 -9.76 28.53
C ASN A 384 -0.87 -9.84 27.56
N ARG A 385 -0.81 -10.85 26.70
CA ARG A 385 0.25 -10.98 25.68
C ARG A 385 0.23 -9.80 24.71
N LEU A 386 -0.94 -9.37 24.24
CA LEU A 386 -1.08 -8.22 23.35
C LEU A 386 -0.70 -6.89 24.03
N ARG A 387 -1.05 -6.69 25.31
CA ARG A 387 -0.61 -5.52 26.08
C ARG A 387 0.90 -5.50 26.27
N ASN A 388 1.51 -6.65 26.56
CA ASN A 388 2.96 -6.76 26.65
C ASN A 388 3.66 -6.41 25.33
N LYS A 389 3.10 -6.85 24.20
CA LYS A 389 3.59 -6.48 22.88
C LYS A 389 3.51 -4.97 22.63
N MET A 390 2.40 -4.31 23.03
CA MET A 390 2.25 -2.86 22.91
C MET A 390 3.31 -2.10 23.72
N ILE A 391 3.62 -2.58 24.95
CA ILE A 391 4.65 -1.97 25.82
C ILE A 391 6.06 -2.20 25.27
N ARG A 392 6.27 -3.33 24.60
CA ARG A 392 7.55 -3.72 23.99
C ARG A 392 7.37 -4.01 22.49
N PRO A 393 7.17 -2.99 21.68
CA PRO A 393 6.71 -3.12 20.29
C PRO A 393 7.70 -3.87 19.37
N THR A 394 8.98 -3.90 19.71
CA THR A 394 10.04 -4.61 18.96
C THR A 394 10.17 -6.09 19.32
N THR A 395 9.40 -6.58 20.30
CA THR A 395 9.44 -8.02 20.67
C THR A 395 8.93 -8.87 19.51
N ILE A 396 9.67 -9.93 19.18
CA ILE A 396 9.25 -10.97 18.23
C ILE A 396 8.64 -12.16 19.00
N PRO A 397 7.79 -12.98 18.35
CA PRO A 397 7.25 -14.19 18.98
C PRO A 397 8.37 -15.16 19.37
N HIS A 398 8.36 -15.62 20.63
CA HIS A 398 9.35 -16.58 21.13
C HIS A 398 8.87 -18.03 21.07
N THR A 399 7.58 -18.24 21.11
CA THR A 399 6.95 -19.56 21.02
C THR A 399 6.07 -19.68 19.79
N TYR A 400 5.75 -20.91 19.39
CA TYR A 400 4.83 -21.13 18.29
C TYR A 400 3.40 -20.63 18.63
N GLU A 401 2.99 -20.72 19.89
CA GLU A 401 1.71 -20.13 20.35
C GLU A 401 1.69 -18.61 20.21
N ASP A 402 2.77 -17.91 20.60
CA ASP A 402 2.87 -16.46 20.43
C ASP A 402 2.77 -16.06 18.95
N LEU A 403 3.43 -16.82 18.08
CA LEU A 403 3.36 -16.63 16.64
C LEU A 403 1.91 -16.79 16.12
N LEU A 404 1.21 -17.83 16.55
CA LEU A 404 -0.18 -18.05 16.15
C LEU A 404 -1.13 -16.97 16.68
N ILE A 405 -0.89 -16.44 17.87
CA ILE A 405 -1.64 -15.31 18.41
C ILE A 405 -1.39 -14.05 17.58
N GLU A 406 -0.15 -13.71 17.27
CA GLU A 406 0.16 -12.57 16.39
C GLU A 406 -0.47 -12.73 15.00
N GLN A 407 -0.44 -13.93 14.43
CA GLN A 407 -1.10 -14.22 13.15
C GLN A 407 -2.63 -14.15 13.23
N ALA A 408 -3.24 -14.49 14.38
CA ALA A 408 -4.67 -14.32 14.60
C ALA A 408 -5.06 -12.83 14.64
N VAL A 409 -4.27 -12.00 15.33
CA VAL A 409 -4.46 -10.54 15.35
C VAL A 409 -4.27 -9.94 13.96
N SER A 410 -3.25 -10.41 13.22
CA SER A 410 -2.97 -9.95 11.85
C SER A 410 -4.16 -10.18 10.92
N ARG A 411 -4.81 -11.36 10.98
CA ARG A 411 -6.01 -11.65 10.19
C ARG A 411 -7.11 -10.61 10.41
N GLU A 412 -7.34 -10.24 11.66
CA GLU A 412 -8.36 -9.24 12.00
C GLU A 412 -7.94 -7.81 11.63
N ALA A 413 -6.67 -7.45 11.79
CA ALA A 413 -6.17 -6.16 11.34
C ALA A 413 -6.31 -6.01 9.82
N LEU A 414 -5.90 -7.03 9.06
CA LEU A 414 -6.02 -7.07 7.60
C LEU A 414 -7.49 -7.00 7.15
N ARG A 415 -8.37 -7.78 7.79
CA ARG A 415 -9.81 -7.79 7.48
C ARG A 415 -10.45 -6.41 7.72
N LEU A 416 -10.21 -5.82 8.89
CA LEU A 416 -10.75 -4.50 9.26
C LEU A 416 -10.21 -3.39 8.34
N ALA A 417 -8.92 -3.43 8.03
CA ALA A 417 -8.33 -2.48 7.08
C ALA A 417 -8.92 -2.63 5.67
N PHE A 418 -9.19 -3.85 5.23
CA PHE A 418 -9.82 -4.11 3.95
C PHE A 418 -11.29 -3.70 3.92
N ASP A 419 -12.04 -3.92 4.99
CA ASP A 419 -13.43 -3.44 5.08
C ASP A 419 -13.48 -1.90 5.04
N HIS A 420 -12.54 -1.23 5.71
CA HIS A 420 -12.37 0.22 5.59
C HIS A 420 -12.02 0.63 4.16
N HIS A 421 -11.09 -0.07 3.51
CA HIS A 421 -10.71 0.19 2.12
C HIS A 421 -11.90 0.06 1.16
N LYS A 422 -12.68 -1.03 1.26
CA LYS A 422 -13.89 -1.22 0.45
C LYS A 422 -14.93 -0.13 0.67
N SER A 423 -14.96 0.48 1.84
CA SER A 423 -15.89 1.58 2.13
C SER A 423 -15.54 2.87 1.40
N LEU A 424 -14.27 3.09 1.07
CA LEU A 424 -13.75 4.27 0.35
C LEU A 424 -13.57 4.02 -1.15
N ALA A 425 -13.18 2.80 -1.54
CA ALA A 425 -13.00 2.40 -2.94
C ALA A 425 -14.35 2.06 -3.59
N ARG A 426 -15.17 3.10 -3.82
CA ARG A 426 -16.53 3.00 -4.35
C ARG A 426 -16.72 3.87 -5.59
N THR A 427 -17.74 3.55 -6.38
CA THR A 427 -18.23 4.43 -7.45
C THR A 427 -18.77 5.72 -6.86
N LEU A 428 -18.79 6.81 -7.65
CA LEU A 428 -19.23 8.11 -7.19
C LEU A 428 -20.71 8.10 -6.78
N GLU A 429 -21.01 8.59 -5.58
CA GLU A 429 -22.40 8.85 -5.18
C GLU A 429 -22.95 10.11 -5.88
N GLY A 430 -24.27 10.12 -6.10
CA GLY A 430 -24.97 11.24 -6.75
C GLY A 430 -24.98 11.17 -8.28
N THR A 431 -24.42 10.14 -8.90
CA THR A 431 -24.52 9.92 -10.34
C THR A 431 -25.87 9.31 -10.73
N GLN A 432 -26.48 9.81 -11.82
CA GLN A 432 -27.68 9.17 -12.39
C GLN A 432 -27.24 7.93 -13.17
N LYS A 433 -27.48 6.75 -12.59
CA LYS A 433 -27.40 5.49 -13.36
C LYS A 433 -28.65 5.34 -14.22
N GLN A 434 -28.49 5.01 -15.51
CA GLN A 434 -29.55 4.38 -16.28
C GLN A 434 -29.80 2.99 -15.67
N ARG A 435 -30.92 2.87 -14.95
CA ARG A 435 -31.30 1.61 -14.27
C ARG A 435 -31.95 0.67 -15.26
N ASP A 436 -31.49 -0.56 -15.32
CA ASP A 436 -32.21 -1.64 -15.99
C ASP A 436 -33.42 -2.07 -15.16
N MET A 437 -34.52 -2.53 -15.83
CA MET A 437 -35.79 -2.86 -15.15
C MET A 437 -35.65 -3.94 -14.09
N GLY A 438 -34.60 -4.76 -14.11
CA GLY A 438 -34.32 -5.77 -13.10
C GLY A 438 -33.77 -5.21 -11.77
N GLU A 439 -33.12 -4.02 -11.78
CA GLU A 439 -32.52 -3.39 -10.61
C GLU A 439 -33.51 -2.55 -9.78
N LEU A 440 -34.71 -2.30 -10.31
CA LEU A 440 -35.77 -1.53 -9.63
C LEU A 440 -36.31 -2.21 -8.35
N PHE A 441 -36.06 -3.51 -8.18
CA PHE A 441 -36.53 -4.28 -7.02
C PHE A 441 -35.45 -4.52 -5.94
N THR A 442 -34.21 -4.15 -6.19
CA THR A 442 -33.15 -4.18 -5.18
C THR A 442 -32.89 -2.75 -4.70
N GLN A 443 -33.48 -2.40 -3.56
CA GLN A 443 -33.20 -1.13 -2.86
C GLN A 443 -31.80 -1.17 -2.22
N THR A 444 -30.75 -0.98 -3.00
CA THR A 444 -29.43 -0.61 -2.52
C THR A 444 -29.11 0.78 -3.07
N ALA A 445 -29.55 1.79 -2.35
CA ALA A 445 -29.16 3.19 -2.56
C ALA A 445 -27.77 3.42 -1.97
N GLY A 446 -26.74 2.84 -2.58
CA GLY A 446 -25.34 3.03 -2.18
C GLY A 446 -24.41 2.88 -3.37
N ALA A 447 -23.33 3.65 -3.41
CA ALA A 447 -22.28 3.46 -4.38
C ALA A 447 -21.72 2.03 -4.28
N GLU A 448 -21.56 1.36 -5.41
CA GLU A 448 -20.98 0.00 -5.46
C GLU A 448 -19.47 0.07 -5.24
N THR A 449 -18.91 -0.93 -4.55
CA THR A 449 -17.46 -1.05 -4.43
C THR A 449 -16.81 -1.28 -5.79
N LEU A 450 -15.69 -0.60 -6.04
CA LEU A 450 -14.83 -0.84 -7.20
C LEU A 450 -14.04 -2.15 -7.08
N ILE A 451 -13.94 -2.70 -5.86
CA ILE A 451 -13.20 -3.92 -5.57
C ILE A 451 -14.06 -5.14 -5.94
N LYS A 452 -13.77 -5.72 -7.09
CA LYS A 452 -14.44 -6.93 -7.58
C LYS A 452 -13.54 -8.13 -7.36
N MET A 453 -13.74 -8.88 -6.28
CA MET A 453 -12.86 -9.97 -5.87
C MET A 453 -12.74 -11.08 -6.93
N MET A 454 -13.78 -11.33 -7.74
CA MET A 454 -13.74 -12.27 -8.85
C MET A 454 -12.82 -11.84 -10.02
N ALA A 455 -12.54 -10.54 -10.11
CA ALA A 455 -11.65 -9.97 -11.13
C ALA A 455 -10.24 -9.69 -10.58
N LEU A 456 -9.94 -10.11 -9.35
CA LEU A 456 -8.65 -9.88 -8.71
C LEU A 456 -7.60 -10.88 -9.21
N ASP A 457 -6.59 -10.38 -9.90
CA ASP A 457 -5.53 -11.21 -10.47
C ASP A 457 -4.40 -11.49 -9.45
N MET A 458 -4.07 -10.51 -8.58
CA MET A 458 -2.93 -10.63 -7.66
C MET A 458 -3.18 -9.96 -6.31
N ILE A 459 -2.74 -10.65 -5.23
CA ILE A 459 -2.59 -10.06 -3.90
C ILE A 459 -1.11 -9.94 -3.57
N ILE A 460 -0.69 -8.76 -3.10
CA ILE A 460 0.68 -8.48 -2.66
C ILE A 460 0.66 -8.15 -1.17
N GLY A 461 1.20 -9.04 -0.35
CA GLY A 461 1.35 -8.83 1.09
C GLY A 461 2.73 -8.29 1.44
N SER A 462 2.77 -7.22 2.24
CA SER A 462 3.99 -6.65 2.82
C SER A 462 3.81 -6.38 4.32
N GLY A 463 4.89 -6.07 4.98
CA GLY A 463 4.91 -5.81 6.41
C GLY A 463 5.43 -6.99 7.23
N GLY A 464 5.96 -6.68 8.43
CA GLY A 464 6.77 -7.61 9.22
C GLY A 464 6.13 -8.98 9.45
N VAL A 465 4.84 -9.04 9.79
CA VAL A 465 4.14 -10.30 10.07
C VAL A 465 3.95 -11.17 8.82
N LEU A 466 3.81 -10.56 7.63
CA LEU A 466 3.68 -11.27 6.36
C LEU A 466 5.05 -11.61 5.77
N SER A 467 5.95 -10.64 5.71
CA SER A 467 7.26 -10.78 5.07
C SER A 467 8.23 -11.68 5.83
N HIS A 468 8.13 -11.70 7.17
CA HIS A 468 9.00 -12.51 8.04
C HIS A 468 8.31 -13.72 8.67
N ALA A 469 7.12 -14.10 8.19
CA ALA A 469 6.53 -15.38 8.62
C ALA A 469 7.51 -16.53 8.35
N PRO A 470 7.74 -17.44 9.32
CA PRO A 470 8.71 -18.53 9.20
C PRO A 470 8.50 -19.43 7.98
N LYS A 471 7.25 -19.58 7.55
CA LYS A 471 6.89 -20.25 6.28
C LYS A 471 5.96 -19.36 5.46
N ARG A 472 6.19 -19.27 4.16
CA ARG A 472 5.33 -18.49 3.24
C ARG A 472 3.88 -18.99 3.21
N ALA A 473 3.66 -20.26 3.51
CA ALA A 473 2.32 -20.84 3.70
C ALA A 473 1.51 -20.11 4.80
N GLN A 474 2.16 -19.61 5.85
CA GLN A 474 1.51 -18.82 6.91
C GLN A 474 1.05 -17.46 6.38
N SER A 475 1.89 -16.78 5.59
CA SER A 475 1.54 -15.51 4.95
C SER A 475 0.37 -15.69 3.97
N ALA A 476 0.44 -16.72 3.12
CA ALA A 476 -0.63 -17.04 2.19
C ALA A 476 -1.95 -17.29 2.93
N LEU A 477 -1.94 -18.12 3.98
CA LEU A 477 -3.15 -18.44 4.75
C LEU A 477 -3.73 -17.21 5.44
N MET A 478 -2.90 -16.31 6.02
CA MET A 478 -3.39 -15.04 6.61
C MET A 478 -4.11 -14.17 5.59
N MET A 479 -3.57 -14.04 4.37
CA MET A 479 -4.18 -13.26 3.30
C MET A 479 -5.46 -13.91 2.76
N LEU A 480 -5.48 -15.24 2.59
CA LEU A 480 -6.69 -15.97 2.19
C LEU A 480 -7.81 -15.84 3.23
N ASP A 481 -7.46 -15.87 4.52
CA ASP A 481 -8.41 -15.73 5.62
C ASP A 481 -9.00 -14.32 5.71
N ALA A 482 -8.15 -13.30 5.53
CA ALA A 482 -8.55 -11.91 5.68
C ALA A 482 -9.28 -11.35 4.45
N TYR A 483 -8.80 -11.64 3.26
CA TYR A 483 -9.31 -11.05 2.01
C TYR A 483 -10.32 -11.91 1.29
N GLN A 484 -10.31 -13.22 1.52
CA GLN A 484 -11.22 -14.19 0.91
C GLN A 484 -11.34 -13.99 -0.61
N PRO A 485 -10.22 -14.09 -1.38
CA PRO A 485 -10.25 -13.90 -2.82
C PRO A 485 -11.24 -14.87 -3.48
N GLU A 486 -11.77 -14.45 -4.61
CA GLU A 486 -12.77 -15.18 -5.40
C GLU A 486 -12.19 -15.53 -6.79
N GLY A 487 -12.59 -16.65 -7.36
CA GLY A 487 -12.06 -17.06 -8.68
C GLY A 487 -10.64 -17.59 -8.61
N ILE A 488 -9.74 -17.04 -9.42
CA ILE A 488 -8.34 -17.46 -9.54
C ILE A 488 -7.44 -16.26 -9.31
N THR A 489 -6.67 -16.28 -8.22
CA THR A 489 -5.83 -15.15 -7.79
C THR A 489 -4.42 -15.61 -7.45
N MET A 490 -3.39 -14.91 -7.94
CA MET A 490 -2.00 -15.11 -7.53
C MET A 490 -1.77 -14.49 -6.14
N ILE A 491 -1.18 -15.27 -5.22
CA ILE A 491 -0.82 -14.79 -3.89
C ILE A 491 0.69 -14.55 -3.83
N THR A 492 1.08 -13.34 -3.44
CA THR A 492 2.50 -12.94 -3.38
C THR A 492 2.83 -12.21 -2.09
N VAL A 493 4.11 -12.17 -1.75
CA VAL A 493 4.63 -11.46 -0.57
C VAL A 493 5.88 -10.68 -0.96
N ASP A 494 5.94 -9.39 -0.62
CA ASP A 494 7.20 -8.63 -0.63
C ASP A 494 8.10 -9.17 0.48
N SER A 495 9.21 -9.78 0.08
CA SER A 495 10.06 -10.52 1.01
C SER A 495 11.05 -9.66 1.79
N ILE A 496 11.35 -8.45 1.30
CA ILE A 496 12.45 -7.61 1.79
C ILE A 496 12.15 -6.12 1.86
N PHE A 497 10.89 -5.72 1.75
CA PHE A 497 10.45 -4.32 1.83
C PHE A 497 11.12 -3.39 0.80
N MET A 498 11.16 -3.83 -0.47
CA MET A 498 11.75 -3.03 -1.56
C MET A 498 10.76 -2.20 -2.35
N MET A 499 9.48 -2.43 -2.21
CA MET A 499 8.47 -1.72 -3.00
C MET A 499 8.61 -0.19 -2.97
N PRO A 500 8.93 0.47 -1.83
CA PRO A 500 9.15 1.91 -1.83
C PRO A 500 10.26 2.37 -2.78
N HIS A 501 11.41 1.70 -2.73
CA HIS A 501 12.58 2.02 -3.57
C HIS A 501 12.24 1.89 -5.06
N LEU A 502 11.53 0.81 -5.40
CA LEU A 502 11.12 0.52 -6.77
C LEU A 502 10.00 1.44 -7.25
N GLY A 503 9.24 2.02 -6.33
CA GLY A 503 8.16 2.96 -6.64
C GLY A 503 8.65 4.24 -7.27
N VAL A 504 9.70 4.87 -6.71
CA VAL A 504 10.35 6.03 -7.34
C VAL A 504 10.94 5.62 -8.69
N LEU A 505 11.64 4.48 -8.70
CA LEU A 505 12.28 4.00 -9.92
C LEU A 505 11.27 3.70 -11.03
N SER A 506 10.06 3.25 -10.69
CA SER A 506 9.02 2.89 -11.67
C SER A 506 8.52 4.08 -12.50
N GLU A 507 8.64 5.30 -12.01
CA GLU A 507 8.25 6.50 -12.76
C GLU A 507 9.31 6.94 -13.76
N HIS A 508 10.58 6.71 -13.43
CA HIS A 508 11.70 7.19 -14.23
C HIS A 508 12.34 6.07 -15.06
N PHE A 509 12.29 4.85 -14.56
CA PHE A 509 12.92 3.69 -15.19
C PHE A 509 12.14 2.39 -14.91
N TYR A 510 10.94 2.29 -15.49
CA TYR A 510 10.00 1.19 -15.25
C TYR A 510 10.61 -0.20 -15.49
N GLN A 511 11.42 -0.37 -16.56
CA GLN A 511 12.01 -1.68 -16.89
C GLN A 511 12.87 -2.23 -15.74
N ALA A 512 13.74 -1.40 -15.15
CA ALA A 512 14.56 -1.81 -14.02
C ALA A 512 13.70 -2.09 -12.78
N ALA A 513 12.71 -1.23 -12.50
CA ALA A 513 11.78 -1.44 -11.40
C ALA A 513 11.02 -2.76 -11.54
N LYS A 514 10.48 -3.06 -12.74
CA LYS A 514 9.76 -4.30 -13.04
C LYS A 514 10.63 -5.53 -12.87
N GLU A 515 11.82 -5.55 -13.46
CA GLU A 515 12.71 -6.70 -13.39
C GLU A 515 13.08 -7.03 -11.94
N VAL A 516 13.47 -6.03 -11.16
CA VAL A 516 13.81 -6.22 -9.75
C VAL A 516 12.56 -6.60 -8.93
N PHE A 517 11.41 -6.00 -9.23
CA PHE A 517 10.15 -6.34 -8.56
C PHE A 517 9.78 -7.81 -8.73
N GLU A 518 9.78 -8.30 -9.96
CA GLU A 518 9.37 -9.68 -10.28
C GLU A 518 10.36 -10.74 -9.81
N TYR A 519 11.67 -10.47 -9.91
CA TYR A 519 12.70 -11.46 -9.62
C TYR A 519 13.23 -11.42 -8.18
N ASP A 520 13.36 -10.23 -7.61
CA ASP A 520 14.07 -10.04 -6.35
C ASP A 520 13.16 -9.57 -5.20
N CYS A 521 12.08 -8.82 -5.50
CA CYS A 521 11.20 -8.26 -4.49
C CYS A 521 10.09 -9.22 -4.07
N ILE A 522 9.26 -9.67 -5.02
CA ILE A 522 8.10 -10.51 -4.71
C ILE A 522 8.43 -12.00 -4.68
N VAL A 523 7.89 -12.67 -3.67
CA VAL A 523 7.88 -14.12 -3.60
C VAL A 523 6.47 -14.61 -3.94
N LYS A 524 6.33 -15.29 -5.07
CA LYS A 524 5.09 -15.95 -5.46
C LYS A 524 4.84 -17.14 -4.55
N CYS A 525 3.70 -17.12 -3.83
CA CYS A 525 3.23 -18.27 -3.05
C CYS A 525 2.56 -19.30 -3.96
N GLY A 526 1.88 -18.84 -5.01
CA GLY A 526 1.18 -19.62 -6.01
C GLY A 526 -0.25 -19.14 -6.22
N HIS A 527 -0.90 -19.63 -7.28
CA HIS A 527 -2.30 -19.31 -7.54
C HIS A 527 -3.23 -19.98 -6.51
N CYS A 528 -4.28 -19.26 -6.14
CA CYS A 528 -5.39 -19.76 -5.33
C CYS A 528 -6.65 -19.85 -6.18
N ILE A 529 -7.30 -21.01 -6.17
CA ILE A 529 -8.60 -21.28 -6.80
C ILE A 529 -9.65 -21.22 -5.71
N SER A 530 -10.59 -20.28 -5.79
CA SER A 530 -11.64 -20.04 -4.78
C SER A 530 -13.03 -19.98 -5.43
N PRO A 531 -13.75 -21.10 -5.51
CA PRO A 531 -15.10 -21.12 -6.09
C PRO A 531 -16.10 -20.39 -5.19
N VAL A 532 -17.00 -19.63 -5.80
CA VAL A 532 -17.98 -18.77 -5.11
C VAL A 532 -19.40 -19.16 -5.47
N GLY A 533 -20.27 -19.19 -4.49
CA GLY A 533 -21.71 -19.44 -4.64
C GLY A 533 -22.29 -20.24 -3.48
N PRO A 534 -23.59 -20.47 -3.48
CA PRO A 534 -24.27 -21.21 -2.42
C PRO A 534 -23.82 -22.67 -2.39
N SER A 535 -23.36 -23.11 -1.22
CA SER A 535 -22.88 -24.47 -0.97
C SER A 535 -23.07 -24.86 0.50
N LYS A 536 -23.06 -26.14 0.78
CA LYS A 536 -23.21 -26.72 2.12
C LYS A 536 -22.22 -27.88 2.35
N PRO A 537 -21.99 -28.30 3.59
CA PRO A 537 -21.20 -29.48 3.89
C PRO A 537 -21.67 -30.71 3.10
N GLY A 538 -20.70 -31.38 2.45
CA GLY A 538 -20.95 -32.53 1.57
C GLY A 538 -21.05 -32.19 0.08
N ASP A 539 -21.14 -30.93 -0.30
CA ASP A 539 -21.15 -30.53 -1.71
C ASP A 539 -19.71 -30.54 -2.28
N VAL A 540 -19.60 -30.96 -3.55
CA VAL A 540 -18.37 -30.78 -4.32
C VAL A 540 -18.26 -29.31 -4.72
N MET A 541 -17.20 -28.64 -4.27
CA MET A 541 -16.96 -27.25 -4.61
C MET A 541 -16.27 -27.10 -5.98
N VAL A 542 -15.27 -27.93 -6.22
CA VAL A 542 -14.51 -27.86 -7.47
C VAL A 542 -13.80 -29.19 -7.73
N THR A 543 -13.68 -29.55 -9.00
CA THR A 543 -12.79 -30.61 -9.48
C THR A 543 -11.73 -30.00 -10.39
N VAL A 544 -10.46 -30.29 -10.14
CA VAL A 544 -9.33 -29.76 -10.90
C VAL A 544 -8.60 -30.90 -11.58
N ARG A 545 -8.43 -30.81 -12.91
CA ARG A 545 -7.79 -31.84 -13.73
C ARG A 545 -6.77 -31.23 -14.68
N GLY A 546 -5.71 -31.97 -14.99
CA GLY A 546 -4.66 -31.60 -15.94
C GLY A 546 -3.28 -31.81 -15.35
N ASP A 547 -2.25 -31.94 -16.18
CA ASP A 547 -0.85 -32.10 -15.82
C ASP A 547 -0.57 -33.00 -14.61
N GLY A 548 -1.19 -34.21 -14.63
CA GLY A 548 -1.05 -35.18 -13.55
C GLY A 548 -1.88 -34.89 -12.30
N VAL A 549 -2.71 -33.87 -12.31
CA VAL A 549 -3.64 -33.50 -11.23
C VAL A 549 -5.03 -34.06 -11.53
N ASN A 550 -5.65 -34.66 -10.53
CA ASN A 550 -7.08 -35.05 -10.55
C ASN A 550 -7.63 -34.97 -9.13
N GLU A 551 -8.03 -33.77 -8.73
CA GLU A 551 -8.43 -33.46 -7.36
C GLU A 551 -9.86 -32.97 -7.29
N THR A 552 -10.65 -33.57 -6.42
CA THR A 552 -11.99 -33.12 -6.07
C THR A 552 -11.97 -32.58 -4.64
N VAL A 553 -12.41 -31.33 -4.46
CA VAL A 553 -12.38 -30.65 -3.16
C VAL A 553 -13.80 -30.32 -2.72
N MET A 554 -14.12 -30.70 -1.48
CA MET A 554 -15.44 -30.57 -0.90
C MET A 554 -15.56 -29.28 -0.10
N HIS A 555 -16.80 -28.85 0.13
CA HIS A 555 -17.10 -27.70 0.98
C HIS A 555 -16.40 -27.79 2.36
N GLY A 556 -15.76 -26.69 2.77
CA GLY A 556 -15.03 -26.57 4.03
C GLY A 556 -13.59 -27.10 4.00
N GLN A 557 -13.13 -27.60 2.85
CA GLN A 557 -11.75 -28.08 2.69
C GLN A 557 -10.85 -27.02 2.04
N ILE A 558 -9.57 -27.15 2.31
CA ILE A 558 -8.52 -26.48 1.59
C ILE A 558 -7.48 -27.53 1.15
N LYS A 559 -6.89 -27.37 -0.02
CA LYS A 559 -5.93 -28.31 -0.56
C LYS A 559 -4.79 -27.58 -1.28
N VAL A 560 -3.59 -28.12 -1.22
CA VAL A 560 -2.43 -27.58 -1.93
C VAL A 560 -1.94 -28.64 -2.91
N ILE A 561 -1.85 -28.25 -4.17
CA ILE A 561 -1.26 -29.05 -5.24
C ILE A 561 0.23 -28.67 -5.35
N PRO A 562 1.17 -29.61 -5.21
CA PRO A 562 2.59 -29.32 -5.41
C PRO A 562 2.86 -28.75 -6.81
N CYS A 563 3.42 -27.55 -6.85
CA CYS A 563 3.85 -26.85 -8.05
C CYS A 563 4.86 -25.78 -7.60
N GLY A 564 6.12 -25.94 -8.01
CA GLY A 564 7.24 -25.11 -7.53
C GLY A 564 7.27 -23.70 -8.12
N ARG A 565 8.31 -22.95 -7.76
CA ARG A 565 8.58 -21.65 -8.38
C ARG A 565 8.91 -21.83 -9.86
N ASN A 566 8.37 -20.95 -10.71
CA ASN A 566 8.52 -20.99 -12.16
C ASN A 566 8.01 -22.30 -12.80
N GLU A 567 7.28 -23.12 -12.06
CA GLU A 567 6.56 -24.27 -12.59
C GLU A 567 5.13 -23.87 -12.91
N PHE A 568 4.62 -24.43 -13.99
CA PHE A 568 3.27 -24.18 -14.48
C PHE A 568 2.53 -25.48 -14.69
N LYS A 569 1.22 -25.46 -14.50
CA LYS A 569 0.32 -26.56 -14.81
C LYS A 569 -0.85 -26.07 -15.65
N ASP A 570 -1.12 -26.77 -16.76
CA ASP A 570 -2.32 -26.57 -17.55
C ASP A 570 -3.48 -27.33 -16.88
N LEU A 571 -4.39 -26.59 -16.24
CA LEU A 571 -5.46 -27.14 -15.43
C LEU A 571 -6.83 -26.75 -15.94
N THR A 572 -7.74 -27.71 -15.97
CA THR A 572 -9.19 -27.50 -16.15
C THR A 572 -9.84 -27.53 -14.78
N ILE A 573 -10.49 -26.43 -14.42
CA ILE A 573 -11.15 -26.17 -13.13
C ILE A 573 -12.65 -26.25 -13.38
N GLU A 574 -13.28 -27.28 -12.85
CA GLU A 574 -14.72 -27.56 -12.98
C GLU A 574 -15.45 -27.22 -11.67
N PRO A 575 -16.09 -26.04 -11.55
CA PRO A 575 -16.83 -25.69 -10.34
C PRO A 575 -18.13 -26.49 -10.24
N GLY A 576 -18.66 -26.66 -9.02
CA GLY A 576 -20.00 -27.19 -8.81
C GLY A 576 -21.05 -26.39 -9.57
N LYS A 577 -22.20 -27.00 -9.90
CA LYS A 577 -23.22 -26.39 -10.78
C LYS A 577 -23.72 -25.00 -10.38
N THR A 578 -23.71 -24.70 -9.08
CA THR A 578 -24.15 -23.40 -8.50
C THR A 578 -23.00 -22.44 -8.24
N LEU A 579 -21.77 -22.89 -8.49
CA LEU A 579 -20.53 -22.18 -8.14
C LEU A 579 -19.88 -21.56 -9.38
N ASP A 580 -19.12 -20.51 -9.16
CA ASP A 580 -18.40 -19.77 -10.19
C ASP A 580 -16.90 -19.65 -9.81
N VAL A 581 -16.03 -19.73 -10.82
CA VAL A 581 -14.59 -19.53 -10.71
C VAL A 581 -14.08 -18.48 -11.72
N GLY A 582 -14.99 -17.66 -12.29
CA GLY A 582 -14.68 -16.56 -13.21
C GLY A 582 -15.32 -16.69 -14.61
N ALA A 583 -15.84 -17.87 -15.02
CA ALA A 583 -16.50 -18.05 -16.32
C ALA A 583 -18.03 -18.08 -16.24
N GLY A 584 -18.58 -17.92 -15.06
CA GLY A 584 -20.01 -18.07 -14.78
C GLY A 584 -20.34 -19.40 -14.12
N LYS A 585 -21.54 -19.46 -13.49
CA LYS A 585 -21.98 -20.59 -12.67
C LYS A 585 -21.91 -21.93 -13.42
N GLY A 586 -21.22 -22.90 -12.83
CA GLY A 586 -21.05 -24.25 -13.35
C GLY A 586 -20.22 -24.37 -14.62
N LYS A 587 -19.61 -23.28 -15.09
CA LYS A 587 -18.79 -23.30 -16.30
C LYS A 587 -17.32 -23.57 -15.95
N PRO A 588 -16.66 -24.54 -16.63
CA PRO A 588 -15.27 -24.81 -16.41
C PRO A 588 -14.37 -23.70 -16.97
N VAL A 589 -13.20 -23.53 -16.33
CA VAL A 589 -12.11 -22.67 -16.78
C VAL A 589 -10.89 -23.55 -17.05
N THR A 590 -10.26 -23.39 -18.22
CA THR A 590 -8.96 -24.01 -18.52
C THR A 590 -7.91 -22.92 -18.60
N GLN A 591 -6.91 -22.99 -17.72
CA GLN A 591 -5.89 -21.97 -17.60
C GLN A 591 -4.55 -22.57 -17.16
N LYS A 592 -3.47 -21.97 -17.63
CA LYS A 592 -2.11 -22.26 -17.19
C LYS A 592 -1.86 -21.52 -15.88
N LEU A 593 -1.71 -22.26 -14.78
CA LEU A 593 -1.49 -21.72 -13.44
C LEU A 593 -0.03 -21.88 -13.03
N GLU A 594 0.53 -20.82 -12.50
CA GLU A 594 1.87 -20.80 -11.93
C GLU A 594 1.82 -21.23 -10.45
N GLY A 595 2.74 -22.10 -10.07
CA GLY A 595 2.98 -22.48 -8.70
C GLY A 595 3.73 -21.41 -7.91
N GLY A 596 4.43 -21.84 -6.87
CA GLY A 596 5.21 -20.94 -6.04
C GLY A 596 5.81 -21.65 -4.84
N THR A 597 6.17 -20.89 -3.81
CA THR A 597 6.75 -21.45 -2.57
C THR A 597 5.78 -22.31 -1.77
N VAL A 598 4.48 -22.17 -2.02
CA VAL A 598 3.43 -22.99 -1.38
C VAL A 598 2.91 -24.04 -2.36
N GLY A 599 2.63 -23.64 -3.59
CA GLY A 599 2.00 -24.46 -4.61
C GLY A 599 0.68 -23.86 -5.09
N ILE A 600 -0.09 -24.59 -5.91
CA ILE A 600 -1.42 -24.16 -6.32
C ILE A 600 -2.40 -24.53 -5.19
N MET A 601 -3.05 -23.51 -4.64
CA MET A 601 -3.98 -23.63 -3.51
C MET A 601 -5.42 -23.76 -4.03
N ILE A 602 -6.21 -24.64 -3.44
CA ILE A 602 -7.65 -24.75 -3.70
C ILE A 602 -8.37 -24.44 -2.39
N ASP A 603 -9.03 -23.29 -2.33
CA ASP A 603 -9.78 -22.86 -1.15
C ASP A 603 -11.28 -23.07 -1.35
N ALA A 604 -11.77 -24.22 -0.92
CA ALA A 604 -13.16 -24.63 -1.01
C ALA A 604 -13.94 -24.38 0.30
N ARG A 605 -13.49 -23.45 1.15
CA ARG A 605 -14.15 -23.15 2.43
C ARG A 605 -15.48 -22.39 2.29
N GLY A 606 -15.80 -21.93 1.09
CA GLY A 606 -16.95 -21.08 0.80
C GLY A 606 -16.62 -19.58 0.81
N ARG A 607 -17.53 -18.76 0.29
CA ARG A 607 -17.37 -17.29 0.28
C ARG A 607 -18.71 -16.59 0.59
N PRO A 608 -18.82 -15.82 1.70
CA PRO A 608 -17.83 -15.79 2.80
C PRO A 608 -17.75 -17.16 3.50
N PHE A 609 -16.56 -17.59 3.92
CA PHE A 609 -16.48 -18.79 4.73
C PHE A 609 -16.82 -18.48 6.19
N ILE A 610 -17.44 -19.44 6.86
CA ILE A 610 -17.91 -19.32 8.24
C ILE A 610 -17.19 -20.36 9.09
N LEU A 611 -16.51 -19.89 10.14
CA LEU A 611 -15.90 -20.76 11.14
C LEU A 611 -16.98 -21.42 12.01
N PRO A 612 -16.83 -22.70 12.40
CA PRO A 612 -17.71 -23.32 13.37
C PRO A 612 -17.80 -22.51 14.67
N THR A 613 -18.99 -22.37 15.22
CA THR A 613 -19.22 -21.64 16.48
C THR A 613 -18.77 -22.46 17.71
N GLU A 614 -18.89 -23.79 17.61
CA GLU A 614 -18.45 -24.71 18.66
C GLU A 614 -16.92 -24.78 18.67
N SER A 615 -16.30 -24.59 19.87
CA SER A 615 -14.84 -24.45 20.02
C SER A 615 -14.07 -25.67 19.54
N GLY A 616 -14.49 -26.88 19.91
CA GLY A 616 -13.81 -28.10 19.54
C GLY A 616 -13.83 -28.36 18.02
N GLU A 617 -14.98 -28.13 17.38
CA GLU A 617 -15.10 -28.26 15.92
C GLU A 617 -14.25 -27.21 15.20
N ARG A 618 -14.24 -25.97 15.70
CA ARG A 618 -13.44 -24.88 15.15
C ARG A 618 -11.94 -25.19 15.24
N VAL A 619 -11.45 -25.59 16.42
CA VAL A 619 -10.04 -25.97 16.62
C VAL A 619 -9.65 -27.12 15.70
N LYS A 620 -10.51 -28.15 15.56
CA LYS A 620 -10.29 -29.25 14.64
C LYS A 620 -10.14 -28.77 13.20
N LYS A 621 -11.06 -27.88 12.72
CA LYS A 621 -11.01 -27.35 11.36
C LYS A 621 -9.77 -26.49 11.11
N LEU A 622 -9.39 -25.64 12.04
CA LEU A 622 -8.17 -24.84 11.92
C LEU A 622 -6.91 -25.71 11.82
N ARG A 623 -6.84 -26.82 12.59
CA ARG A 623 -5.75 -27.79 12.51
C ARG A 623 -5.74 -28.52 11.16
N GLU A 624 -6.90 -28.94 10.64
CA GLU A 624 -7.02 -29.54 9.30
C GLU A 624 -6.48 -28.58 8.21
N TRP A 625 -6.76 -27.27 8.31
CA TRP A 625 -6.26 -26.27 7.34
C TRP A 625 -4.76 -26.00 7.50
N LEU A 626 -4.25 -25.96 8.72
CA LEU A 626 -2.79 -25.86 8.96
C LEU A 626 -2.05 -27.06 8.37
N ASP A 627 -2.57 -28.27 8.59
CA ASP A 627 -2.00 -29.50 8.05
C ASP A 627 -2.00 -29.53 6.52
N ALA A 628 -3.09 -29.06 5.89
CA ALA A 628 -3.19 -28.95 4.42
C ALA A 628 -2.10 -28.04 3.82
N PHE A 629 -1.60 -27.07 4.57
CA PHE A 629 -0.48 -26.22 4.20
C PHE A 629 0.89 -26.73 4.67
N GLY A 630 0.97 -27.93 5.26
CA GLY A 630 2.20 -28.47 5.82
C GLY A 630 2.77 -27.62 6.97
N LEU A 631 1.90 -26.96 7.72
CA LEU A 631 2.26 -26.15 8.87
C LEU A 631 2.25 -27.01 10.15
N PRO A 632 3.12 -26.69 11.14
CA PRO A 632 3.11 -27.40 12.41
C PRO A 632 1.76 -27.27 13.11
N LEU A 633 1.34 -28.32 13.80
CA LEU A 633 0.18 -28.28 14.68
C LEU A 633 0.64 -27.92 16.11
N PRO A 634 -0.09 -27.03 16.82
CA PRO A 634 0.22 -26.65 18.21
C PRO A 634 -0.14 -27.73 19.20
#